data_7a7b575290b589dce1d8ed62a6b750b2
#
_entry.id   7a7b575290b589dce1d8ed62a6b750b2
#
_cell.length_a   1.000
_cell.length_b   1.000
_cell.length_c   1.000
_cell.angle_alpha   90.00
_cell.angle_beta   90.00
_cell.angle_gamma   90.00
#
_symmetry.space_group_name_H-M   'P 1'
#
loop_
_entity.id
_entity.type
_entity.pdbx_description
1 polymer ?
#
loop_
_entity_poly.entity_id
_entity_poly.type
_entity_poly.pdbx_seq_one_letter_code
_entity_poly.pdbx_strand_id
1 'polypeptide(L)'
;MTTRYPGQYVLGNLAELTGMKATFCHSIEYRGGRYGVGLLSRTKPLSVRREPLPCPREPRVVLIAEFEDYYVLVTHWSLKADYRTRTANILNGIVKTLKPKPVLLCGDFNARPYEESMAVLAKGFKVLKKEGSNLTFPAWEPRYEIDYICVGLDAADRVTVRNHLVLNEPDASDHRPFIADIKIDK
;
A
#
# COMPACT_ATOMS: atom_id res chain seq x y z
N MET A 1 4.31 3.05 -20.19
CA MET A 1 5.37 2.01 -20.15
C MET A 1 6.68 2.74 -19.95
N THR A 2 7.56 2.24 -19.08
CA THR A 2 8.85 2.88 -18.82
C THR A 2 9.97 2.15 -19.53
N THR A 3 11.14 2.75 -19.74
CA THR A 3 12.31 2.05 -20.29
C THR A 3 12.85 0.96 -19.35
N ARG A 4 12.41 0.90 -18.08
CA ARG A 4 12.71 -0.18 -17.15
C ARG A 4 12.07 -1.50 -17.59
N TYR A 5 10.88 -1.42 -18.22
CA TYR A 5 10.16 -2.55 -18.82
C TYR A 5 9.65 -2.10 -20.21
N PRO A 6 10.52 -2.09 -21.23
CA PRO A 6 10.18 -1.55 -22.53
C PRO A 6 9.00 -2.28 -23.16
N GLY A 7 8.01 -1.50 -23.63
CA GLY A 7 6.84 -2.06 -24.30
C GLY A 7 5.86 -2.81 -23.39
N GLN A 8 6.08 -2.87 -22.06
CA GLN A 8 5.24 -3.65 -21.16
C GLN A 8 4.39 -2.76 -20.27
N TYR A 9 3.10 -3.05 -20.21
CA TYR A 9 2.18 -2.54 -19.19
C TYR A 9 2.05 -3.60 -18.08
N VAL A 10 3.02 -3.61 -17.14
CA VAL A 10 3.18 -4.66 -16.12
C VAL A 10 1.87 -4.94 -15.36
N LEU A 11 1.19 -3.89 -14.89
CA LEU A 11 -0.07 -4.06 -14.16
C LEU A 11 -1.18 -4.69 -15.03
N GLY A 12 -1.25 -4.33 -16.33
CA GLY A 12 -2.20 -4.91 -17.27
C GLY A 12 -1.90 -6.39 -17.53
N ASN A 13 -0.64 -6.72 -17.76
CA ASN A 13 -0.22 -8.11 -17.96
C ASN A 13 -0.56 -8.97 -16.72
N LEU A 14 -0.30 -8.46 -15.53
CA LEU A 14 -0.68 -9.14 -14.28
C LEU A 14 -2.21 -9.29 -14.15
N ALA A 15 -2.98 -8.28 -14.57
CA ALA A 15 -4.44 -8.37 -14.58
C ALA A 15 -4.95 -9.48 -15.50
N GLU A 16 -4.39 -9.62 -16.70
CA GLU A 16 -4.72 -10.68 -17.64
C GLU A 16 -4.39 -12.06 -17.08
N LEU A 17 -3.16 -12.23 -16.57
CA LEU A 17 -2.69 -13.50 -16.01
C LEU A 17 -3.50 -13.97 -14.80
N THR A 18 -4.02 -13.02 -14.00
CA THR A 18 -4.78 -13.33 -12.77
C THR A 18 -6.30 -13.29 -12.95
N GLY A 19 -6.80 -12.82 -14.08
CA GLY A 19 -8.21 -12.55 -14.30
C GLY A 19 -8.76 -11.39 -13.45
N MET A 20 -7.88 -10.56 -12.89
CA MET A 20 -8.25 -9.44 -12.00
C MET A 20 -8.45 -8.14 -12.79
N LYS A 21 -9.06 -7.15 -12.13
CA LYS A 21 -9.25 -5.79 -12.64
C LYS A 21 -8.10 -4.90 -12.18
N ALA A 22 -7.41 -4.25 -13.12
CA ALA A 22 -6.34 -3.32 -12.82
C ALA A 22 -6.86 -1.92 -12.53
N THR A 23 -6.38 -1.30 -11.46
CA THR A 23 -6.56 0.12 -11.14
C THR A 23 -5.18 0.73 -10.95
N PHE A 24 -4.79 1.64 -11.84
CA PHE A 24 -3.48 2.32 -11.79
C PHE A 24 -3.64 3.76 -11.33
N CYS A 25 -2.81 4.17 -10.39
CA CYS A 25 -2.73 5.55 -9.93
C CYS A 25 -1.36 6.14 -10.30
N HIS A 26 -1.35 7.00 -11.30
CA HIS A 26 -0.17 7.67 -11.79
C HIS A 26 0.39 8.66 -10.75
N SER A 27 1.69 8.61 -10.55
CA SER A 27 2.46 9.50 -9.68
C SER A 27 3.29 10.48 -10.51
N ILE A 28 4.15 9.96 -11.38
CA ILE A 28 5.08 10.73 -12.20
C ILE A 28 5.23 10.13 -13.60
N GLU A 29 5.64 10.96 -14.56
CA GLU A 29 6.25 10.47 -15.77
C GLU A 29 7.69 10.03 -15.47
N TYR A 30 8.06 8.83 -15.89
CA TYR A 30 9.36 8.26 -15.62
C TYR A 30 9.89 7.48 -16.81
N ARG A 31 11.05 7.88 -17.34
CA ARG A 31 11.73 7.19 -18.44
C ARG A 31 10.80 6.82 -19.61
N GLY A 32 10.04 7.81 -20.11
CA GLY A 32 9.13 7.64 -21.25
C GLY A 32 7.83 6.90 -20.98
N GLY A 33 7.50 6.66 -19.72
CA GLY A 33 6.24 6.03 -19.32
C GLY A 33 5.72 6.55 -17.99
N ARG A 34 4.66 5.94 -17.48
CA ARG A 34 4.02 6.30 -16.22
C ARG A 34 4.46 5.40 -15.09
N TYR A 35 4.80 6.01 -13.97
CA TYR A 35 5.14 5.32 -12.72
C TYR A 35 4.16 5.74 -11.62
N GLY A 36 3.85 4.81 -10.72
CA GLY A 36 2.89 5.05 -9.64
C GLY A 36 2.59 3.78 -8.85
N VAL A 37 1.43 3.76 -8.20
CA VAL A 37 0.93 2.60 -7.46
C VAL A 37 -0.21 1.93 -8.22
N GLY A 38 -0.39 0.64 -8.00
CA GLY A 38 -1.42 -0.16 -8.66
C GLY A 38 -2.16 -1.08 -7.72
N LEU A 39 -3.39 -1.38 -8.06
CA LEU A 39 -4.25 -2.33 -7.37
C LEU A 39 -4.80 -3.33 -8.39
N LEU A 40 -4.70 -4.61 -8.07
CA LEU A 40 -5.44 -5.67 -8.73
C LEU A 40 -6.57 -6.14 -7.80
N SER A 41 -7.78 -6.22 -8.31
CA SER A 41 -8.95 -6.65 -7.53
C SER A 41 -9.86 -7.55 -8.34
N ARG A 42 -10.56 -8.48 -7.68
CA ARG A 42 -11.53 -9.36 -8.35
C ARG A 42 -12.73 -8.59 -8.86
N THR A 43 -13.18 -7.61 -8.08
CA THR A 43 -14.31 -6.72 -8.43
C THR A 43 -13.79 -5.33 -8.72
N LYS A 44 -14.45 -4.60 -9.63
CA LYS A 44 -14.10 -3.20 -9.89
C LYS A 44 -14.48 -2.34 -8.69
N PRO A 45 -13.60 -1.41 -8.24
CA PRO A 45 -13.98 -0.44 -7.22
C PRO A 45 -15.19 0.40 -7.63
N LEU A 46 -16.05 0.77 -6.67
CA LEU A 46 -17.18 1.68 -6.87
C LEU A 46 -16.70 3.09 -7.23
N SER A 47 -15.64 3.53 -6.56
CA SER A 47 -14.99 4.80 -6.85
C SER A 47 -13.48 4.71 -6.65
N VAL A 48 -12.74 5.57 -7.33
CA VAL A 48 -11.29 5.68 -7.22
C VAL A 48 -10.91 7.15 -7.11
N ARG A 49 -10.15 7.50 -6.06
CA ARG A 49 -9.57 8.83 -5.89
C ARG A 49 -8.06 8.74 -5.80
N ARG A 50 -7.41 9.81 -6.20
CA ARG A 50 -5.97 10.02 -6.10
C ARG A 50 -5.72 11.23 -5.23
N GLU A 51 -4.88 11.08 -4.20
CA GLU A 51 -4.41 12.21 -3.40
C GLU A 51 -2.89 12.30 -3.47
N PRO A 52 -2.32 13.49 -3.71
CA PRO A 52 -0.88 13.67 -3.74
C PRO A 52 -0.30 13.54 -2.34
N LEU A 53 0.89 12.95 -2.26
CA LEU A 53 1.67 12.85 -1.03
C LEU A 53 2.98 13.63 -1.17
N PRO A 54 3.46 14.27 -0.09
CA PRO A 54 4.64 15.10 -0.14
C PRO A 54 5.91 14.28 -0.42
N CYS A 55 6.67 14.73 -1.40
CA CYS A 55 8.00 14.20 -1.69
C CYS A 55 8.79 15.25 -2.49
N PRO A 56 10.06 15.53 -2.18
CA PRO A 56 10.76 16.69 -2.74
C PRO A 56 11.16 16.52 -4.21
N ARG A 57 11.42 15.31 -4.67
CA ARG A 57 11.94 15.06 -6.04
C ARG A 57 11.11 14.09 -6.85
N GLU A 58 10.42 13.17 -6.18
CA GLU A 58 9.63 12.13 -6.80
C GLU A 58 8.23 12.13 -6.19
N PRO A 59 7.29 12.90 -6.75
CA PRO A 59 5.93 12.99 -6.26
C PRO A 59 5.34 11.63 -5.95
N ARG A 60 4.73 11.49 -4.78
CA ARG A 60 4.06 10.27 -4.32
C ARG A 60 2.56 10.48 -4.31
N VAL A 61 1.85 9.39 -4.26
CA VAL A 61 0.38 9.40 -4.25
C VAL A 61 -0.14 8.32 -3.32
N VAL A 62 -1.36 8.51 -2.86
CA VAL A 62 -2.20 7.43 -2.35
C VAL A 62 -3.35 7.22 -3.32
N LEU A 63 -3.53 5.99 -3.76
CA LEU A 63 -4.71 5.49 -4.44
C LEU A 63 -5.75 5.14 -3.36
N ILE A 64 -6.96 5.67 -3.46
CA ILE A 64 -8.08 5.38 -2.57
C ILE A 64 -9.16 4.69 -3.41
N ALA A 65 -9.35 3.40 -3.21
CA ALA A 65 -10.35 2.58 -3.88
C ALA A 65 -11.49 2.24 -2.92
N GLU A 66 -12.71 2.64 -3.27
CA GLU A 66 -13.93 2.30 -2.51
C GLU A 66 -14.52 1.00 -3.05
N PHE A 67 -14.77 0.05 -2.18
CA PHE A 67 -15.57 -1.14 -2.44
C PHE A 67 -16.88 -1.10 -1.64
N GLU A 68 -17.76 -2.08 -1.85
CA GLU A 68 -19.07 -2.13 -1.18
C GLU A 68 -18.92 -2.04 0.35
N ASP A 69 -18.10 -2.90 0.92
CA ASP A 69 -17.99 -3.08 2.37
C ASP A 69 -16.71 -2.46 2.99
N TYR A 70 -15.74 -1.97 2.19
CA TYR A 70 -14.44 -1.48 2.67
C TYR A 70 -13.74 -0.52 1.71
N TYR A 71 -12.67 0.10 2.16
CA TYR A 71 -11.72 0.86 1.34
C TYR A 71 -10.37 0.16 1.30
N VAL A 72 -9.67 0.30 0.16
CA VAL A 72 -8.24 -0.03 0.04
C VAL A 72 -7.48 1.24 -0.35
N LEU A 73 -6.50 1.59 0.46
CA LEU A 73 -5.55 2.65 0.22
C LEU A 73 -4.21 2.03 -0.15
N VAL A 74 -3.66 2.39 -1.32
CA VAL A 74 -2.36 1.90 -1.79
C VAL A 74 -1.39 3.06 -1.93
N THR A 75 -0.21 2.94 -1.36
CA THR A 75 0.76 4.04 -1.30
C THR A 75 2.21 3.56 -1.42
N HIS A 76 3.09 4.49 -1.75
CA HIS A 76 4.54 4.33 -1.67
C HIS A 76 5.12 5.64 -1.14
N TRP A 77 5.71 5.63 0.05
CA TRP A 77 6.15 6.83 0.75
C TRP A 77 7.52 7.33 0.28
N SER A 78 7.85 8.55 0.71
CA SER A 78 9.15 9.17 0.46
C SER A 78 10.28 8.47 1.20
N LEU A 79 11.48 8.46 0.60
CA LEU A 79 12.70 8.05 1.28
C LEU A 79 13.16 9.04 2.38
N LYS A 80 12.58 10.25 2.46
CA LYS A 80 12.92 11.28 3.44
C LYS A 80 12.00 11.23 4.65
N ALA A 81 12.58 11.16 5.86
CA ALA A 81 11.85 10.95 7.10
C ALA A 81 10.80 12.04 7.39
N ASP A 82 11.14 13.32 7.22
CA ASP A 82 10.21 14.44 7.42
C ASP A 82 8.99 14.38 6.49
N TYR A 83 9.18 13.93 5.24
CA TYR A 83 8.09 13.75 4.28
C TYR A 83 7.25 12.52 4.61
N ARG A 84 7.83 11.47 5.20
CA ARG A 84 7.06 10.32 5.72
C ARG A 84 6.15 10.71 6.86
N THR A 85 6.66 11.52 7.82
CA THR A 85 5.85 12.05 8.92
C THR A 85 4.69 12.92 8.43
N ARG A 86 4.92 13.78 7.42
CA ARG A 86 3.84 14.55 6.77
C ARG A 86 2.83 13.63 6.07
N THR A 87 3.30 12.60 5.38
CA THR A 87 2.44 11.60 4.73
C THR A 87 1.55 10.90 5.74
N ALA A 88 2.08 10.47 6.88
CA ALA A 88 1.30 9.84 7.95
C ALA A 88 0.19 10.76 8.48
N ASN A 89 0.47 12.06 8.65
CA ASN A 89 -0.55 13.04 9.04
C ASN A 89 -1.65 13.20 7.98
N ILE A 90 -1.29 13.24 6.69
CA ILE A 90 -2.25 13.33 5.59
C ILE A 90 -3.15 12.08 5.57
N LEU A 91 -2.58 10.88 5.71
CA LEU A 91 -3.34 9.63 5.74
C LEU A 91 -4.30 9.57 6.93
N ASN A 92 -3.86 10.03 8.11
CA ASN A 92 -4.73 10.17 9.28
C ASN A 92 -5.87 11.20 9.06
N GLY A 93 -5.63 12.22 8.26
CA GLY A 93 -6.67 13.14 7.82
C GLY A 93 -7.65 12.49 6.85
N ILE A 94 -7.13 11.77 5.84
CA ILE A 94 -7.94 11.10 4.83
C ILE A 94 -8.90 10.09 5.47
N VAL A 95 -8.42 9.21 6.35
CA VAL A 95 -9.26 8.16 6.94
C VAL A 95 -10.48 8.72 7.66
N LYS A 96 -10.35 9.86 8.31
CA LYS A 96 -11.46 10.56 9.00
C LYS A 96 -12.52 11.14 8.06
N THR A 97 -12.20 11.30 6.78
CA THR A 97 -13.14 11.85 5.78
C THR A 97 -13.87 10.76 4.99
N LEU A 98 -13.48 9.51 5.17
CA LEU A 98 -14.12 8.38 4.49
C LEU A 98 -15.44 8.01 5.19
N LYS A 99 -16.34 7.33 4.46
CA LYS A 99 -17.55 6.76 5.05
C LYS A 99 -17.16 5.72 6.11
N PRO A 100 -18.05 5.42 7.08
CA PRO A 100 -17.77 4.49 8.18
C PRO A 100 -17.71 3.02 7.71
N LYS A 101 -16.69 2.69 6.92
CA LYS A 101 -16.35 1.35 6.45
C LYS A 101 -14.92 1.02 6.88
N PRO A 102 -14.55 -0.24 7.07
CA PRO A 102 -13.16 -0.64 7.26
C PRO A 102 -12.24 -0.10 6.17
N VAL A 103 -11.10 0.43 6.57
CA VAL A 103 -10.08 0.99 5.68
C VAL A 103 -8.81 0.15 5.81
N LEU A 104 -8.38 -0.45 4.71
CA LEU A 104 -7.10 -1.15 4.61
C LEU A 104 -6.10 -0.23 3.91
N LEU A 105 -4.99 0.09 4.58
CA LEU A 105 -3.89 0.86 4.00
C LEU A 105 -2.70 -0.07 3.79
N CYS A 106 -2.17 -0.16 2.58
CA CYS A 106 -1.05 -1.04 2.24
C CYS A 106 -0.04 -0.38 1.32
N GLY A 107 1.20 -0.88 1.37
CA GLY A 107 2.29 -0.48 0.49
C GLY A 107 3.65 -0.42 1.17
N ASP A 108 4.62 0.11 0.41
CA ASP A 108 5.95 0.43 0.89
C ASP A 108 5.93 1.80 1.59
N PHE A 109 6.15 1.80 2.90
CA PHE A 109 6.19 3.04 3.68
C PHE A 109 7.60 3.62 3.78
N ASN A 110 8.62 2.90 3.31
CA ASN A 110 10.03 3.30 3.45
C ASN A 110 10.42 3.68 4.90
N ALA A 111 9.64 3.20 5.87
CA ALA A 111 9.74 3.53 7.28
C ALA A 111 9.88 2.26 8.11
N ARG A 112 10.78 2.26 9.07
CA ARG A 112 10.94 1.17 10.03
C ARG A 112 9.92 1.33 11.17
N PRO A 113 9.54 0.24 11.89
CA PRO A 113 8.49 0.28 12.91
C PRO A 113 8.70 1.32 14.01
N TYR A 114 9.95 1.64 14.34
CA TYR A 114 10.31 2.56 15.43
C TYR A 114 10.44 4.04 14.97
N GLU A 115 10.22 4.34 13.70
CA GLU A 115 10.33 5.72 13.20
C GLU A 115 9.13 6.57 13.61
N GLU A 116 9.36 7.88 13.76
CA GLU A 116 8.33 8.87 14.12
C GLU A 116 7.11 8.81 13.22
N SER A 117 7.31 8.62 11.91
CA SER A 117 6.23 8.51 10.94
C SER A 117 5.26 7.37 11.25
N MET A 118 5.76 6.24 11.78
CA MET A 118 4.92 5.10 12.19
C MET A 118 4.16 5.41 13.49
N ALA A 119 4.79 6.11 14.44
CA ALA A 119 4.13 6.58 15.66
C ALA A 119 3.03 7.60 15.34
N VAL A 120 3.26 8.48 14.35
CA VAL A 120 2.23 9.41 13.86
C VAL A 120 1.10 8.67 13.17
N LEU A 121 1.40 7.70 12.30
CA LEU A 121 0.40 6.89 11.60
C LEU A 121 -0.50 6.14 12.59
N ALA A 122 0.06 5.64 13.68
CA ALA A 122 -0.67 4.89 14.72
C ALA A 122 -1.81 5.69 15.39
N LYS A 123 -1.90 7.01 15.17
CA LYS A 123 -3.03 7.83 15.64
C LYS A 123 -4.32 7.61 14.83
N GLY A 124 -4.24 7.03 13.64
CA GLY A 124 -5.40 6.76 12.79
C GLY A 124 -5.46 5.31 12.27
N PHE A 125 -4.35 4.56 12.39
CA PHE A 125 -4.23 3.22 11.85
C PHE A 125 -3.56 2.26 12.83
N LYS A 126 -4.02 1.02 12.84
CA LYS A 126 -3.36 -0.11 13.50
C LYS A 126 -2.58 -0.91 12.47
N VAL A 127 -1.27 -1.04 12.65
CA VAL A 127 -0.44 -1.95 11.84
C VAL A 127 -0.82 -3.39 12.15
N LEU A 128 -1.06 -4.20 11.12
CA LEU A 128 -1.30 -5.63 11.28
C LEU A 128 0.03 -6.35 11.51
N LYS A 129 0.08 -7.11 12.61
CA LYS A 129 1.27 -7.88 12.95
C LYS A 129 1.41 -9.07 12.00
N LYS A 130 2.61 -9.25 11.42
CA LYS A 130 2.98 -10.42 10.64
C LYS A 130 3.37 -11.58 11.57
N GLU A 131 3.12 -12.80 11.13
CA GLU A 131 3.56 -14.02 11.80
C GLU A 131 4.96 -14.40 11.30
N GLY A 132 5.82 -14.88 12.21
CA GLY A 132 7.21 -15.22 11.87
C GLY A 132 8.06 -13.99 11.56
N SER A 133 8.73 -14.00 10.41
CA SER A 133 9.57 -12.86 9.98
C SER A 133 8.73 -11.71 9.48
N ASN A 134 9.05 -10.49 9.94
CA ASN A 134 8.43 -9.26 9.45
C ASN A 134 9.20 -8.60 8.30
N LEU A 135 10.41 -9.08 7.99
CA LEU A 135 11.36 -8.41 7.12
C LEU A 135 10.99 -8.61 5.65
N THR A 136 10.88 -7.50 4.92
CA THR A 136 10.46 -7.49 3.52
C THR A 136 11.53 -7.03 2.54
N PHE A 137 12.57 -6.33 3.00
CA PHE A 137 13.59 -5.72 2.14
C PHE A 137 15.02 -5.91 2.67
N PRO A 138 16.03 -6.12 1.81
CA PRO A 138 15.91 -6.56 0.42
C PRO A 138 15.45 -8.02 0.32
N ALA A 139 14.83 -8.42 -0.79
CA ALA A 139 14.20 -9.73 -0.92
C ALA A 139 15.16 -10.91 -0.74
N TRP A 140 16.40 -10.80 -1.26
CA TRP A 140 17.42 -11.87 -1.21
C TRP A 140 18.03 -12.07 0.19
N GLU A 141 18.11 -11.01 1.02
CA GLU A 141 18.63 -11.03 2.39
C GLU A 141 17.87 -10.01 3.25
N PRO A 142 16.65 -10.33 3.71
CA PRO A 142 15.79 -9.36 4.38
C PRO A 142 16.40 -8.82 5.68
N ARG A 143 16.47 -7.49 5.78
CA ARG A 143 17.03 -6.77 6.92
C ARG A 143 16.06 -5.73 7.49
N TYR A 144 15.05 -5.33 6.70
CA TYR A 144 14.14 -4.23 7.06
C TYR A 144 12.69 -4.63 6.88
N GLU A 145 11.86 -4.22 7.83
CA GLU A 145 10.42 -4.16 7.69
C GLU A 145 10.06 -2.75 7.26
N ILE A 146 9.60 -2.58 6.02
CA ILE A 146 9.20 -1.29 5.45
C ILE A 146 7.88 -1.36 4.67
N ASP A 147 7.34 -2.55 4.49
CA ASP A 147 6.09 -2.82 3.81
C ASP A 147 5.02 -3.28 4.79
N TYR A 148 3.83 -2.68 4.75
CA TYR A 148 2.81 -2.88 5.76
C TYR A 148 1.41 -3.04 5.18
N ILE A 149 0.54 -3.72 5.94
CA ILE A 149 -0.91 -3.60 5.89
C ILE A 149 -1.35 -3.03 7.23
N CYS A 150 -2.19 -1.99 7.17
CA CYS A 150 -2.76 -1.34 8.35
C CYS A 150 -4.28 -1.28 8.21
N VAL A 151 -4.97 -1.20 9.35
CA VAL A 151 -6.42 -1.02 9.43
C VAL A 151 -6.72 0.32 10.08
N GLY A 152 -7.65 1.09 9.50
CA GLY A 152 -8.16 2.32 10.12
C GLY A 152 -8.80 2.03 11.47
N LEU A 153 -8.52 2.86 12.48
CA LEU A 153 -8.95 2.61 13.87
C LEU A 153 -10.48 2.64 14.05
N ASP A 154 -11.20 3.48 13.29
CA ASP A 154 -12.65 3.71 13.48
C ASP A 154 -13.52 2.46 13.21
N ALA A 155 -12.97 1.45 12.51
CA ALA A 155 -13.67 0.20 12.20
C ALA A 155 -12.73 -1.02 12.37
N ALA A 156 -11.71 -0.90 13.20
CA ALA A 156 -10.72 -1.97 13.41
C ALA A 156 -11.32 -3.21 14.10
N ASP A 157 -12.37 -3.03 14.89
CA ASP A 157 -13.16 -4.08 15.54
C ASP A 157 -13.93 -4.96 14.55
N ARG A 158 -14.23 -4.43 13.35
CA ARG A 158 -14.87 -5.16 12.25
C ARG A 158 -13.90 -5.96 11.40
N VAL A 159 -12.61 -5.95 11.73
CA VAL A 159 -11.54 -6.59 10.94
C VAL A 159 -10.86 -7.67 11.75
N THR A 160 -11.01 -8.91 11.32
CA THR A 160 -10.33 -10.07 11.91
C THR A 160 -9.23 -10.54 10.97
N VAL A 161 -7.99 -10.56 11.44
CA VAL A 161 -6.84 -11.13 10.71
C VAL A 161 -6.72 -12.60 11.09
N ARG A 162 -6.80 -13.49 10.10
CA ARG A 162 -6.67 -14.94 10.27
C ARG A 162 -5.25 -15.41 10.05
N ASN A 163 -4.55 -14.77 9.10
CA ASN A 163 -3.19 -15.08 8.75
C ASN A 163 -2.51 -13.84 8.16
N HIS A 164 -1.26 -13.57 8.50
CA HIS A 164 -0.47 -12.49 7.92
C HIS A 164 1.01 -12.85 7.96
N LEU A 165 1.61 -13.13 6.81
CA LEU A 165 2.99 -13.59 6.73
C LEU A 165 3.72 -13.03 5.50
N VAL A 166 5.06 -12.99 5.60
CA VAL A 166 5.95 -12.68 4.49
C VAL A 166 6.29 -13.98 3.76
N LEU A 167 6.14 -13.98 2.43
CA LEU A 167 6.49 -15.13 1.61
C LEU A 167 8.00 -15.16 1.33
N ASN A 168 8.58 -16.33 1.33
CA ASN A 168 9.99 -16.50 0.96
C ASN A 168 10.13 -16.56 -0.57
N GLU A 169 9.98 -15.40 -1.21
CA GLU A 169 10.09 -15.24 -2.66
C GLU A 169 11.09 -14.12 -2.98
N PRO A 170 12.36 -14.46 -3.27
CA PRO A 170 13.43 -13.47 -3.46
C PRO A 170 13.54 -12.96 -4.90
N ASP A 171 12.92 -13.64 -5.90
CA ASP A 171 13.20 -13.42 -7.31
C ASP A 171 12.19 -12.50 -8.01
N ALA A 172 10.95 -12.44 -7.50
CA ALA A 172 9.86 -11.68 -8.12
C ALA A 172 10.05 -10.16 -8.04
N SER A 173 10.72 -9.66 -7.00
CA SER A 173 10.94 -8.24 -6.73
C SER A 173 12.13 -8.06 -5.79
N ASP A 174 12.64 -6.84 -5.65
CA ASP A 174 13.60 -6.45 -4.59
C ASP A 174 12.96 -6.34 -3.20
N HIS A 175 11.62 -6.43 -3.10
CA HIS A 175 10.88 -6.63 -1.86
C HIS A 175 10.21 -8.00 -1.84
N ARG A 176 10.20 -8.66 -0.67
CA ARG A 176 9.44 -9.90 -0.48
C ARG A 176 7.94 -9.61 -0.47
N PRO A 177 7.12 -10.39 -1.17
CA PRO A 177 5.69 -10.29 -1.07
C PRO A 177 5.20 -10.74 0.30
N PHE A 178 4.10 -10.15 0.76
CA PHE A 178 3.43 -10.55 1.99
C PHE A 178 1.93 -10.63 1.76
N ILE A 179 1.28 -11.50 2.51
CA ILE A 179 -0.16 -11.78 2.38
C ILE A 179 -0.84 -11.66 3.73
N ALA A 180 -2.10 -11.24 3.71
CA ALA A 180 -2.99 -11.31 4.87
C ALA A 180 -4.34 -11.91 4.46
N ASP A 181 -4.82 -12.86 5.24
CA ASP A 181 -6.22 -13.33 5.18
C ASP A 181 -7.02 -12.51 6.19
N ILE A 182 -7.95 -11.69 5.68
CA ILE A 182 -8.69 -10.72 6.47
C ILE A 182 -10.18 -10.97 6.27
N LYS A 183 -10.89 -11.21 7.38
CA LYS A 183 -12.34 -11.21 7.42
C LYS A 183 -12.83 -9.81 7.80
N ILE A 184 -13.78 -9.27 7.04
CA ILE A 184 -14.49 -8.03 7.34
C ILE A 184 -15.91 -8.38 7.73
N ASP A 185 -16.29 -7.99 8.95
CA ASP A 185 -17.67 -8.15 9.44
C ASP A 185 -18.52 -6.96 8.97
N LYS A 186 -19.74 -7.26 8.52
CA LYS A 186 -20.72 -6.27 7.99
C LYS A 186 -21.38 -5.48 9.10
#